data_c5fee6e73603128421eba3c2d33384e2
#
_entry.id   c5fee6e73603128421eba3c2d33384e2
#
_cell.length_a   1.000
_cell.length_b   1.000
_cell.length_c   1.000
_cell.angle_alpha   90.00
_cell.angle_beta   90.00
_cell.angle_gamma   90.00
#
_symmetry.space_group_name_H-M   'P 1'
#
loop_
_entity.id
_entity.type
_entity.pdbx_description
1 polymer ?
#
loop_
_entity_poly.entity_id
_entity_poly.type
_entity_poly.pdbx_seq_one_letter_code
_entity_poly.pdbx_strand_id
1 'polypeptide(L)' 'MSAKGVIAQLMQDVAKDHHKSLAPLNDNLVLVDSGLDSLCFAILVARLEDQLGVDPFTVSDDVQFPVTFGDFVRLYDNAA' A
#
# COMPACT_ATOMS: atom_id res chain seq x y z
N MET A 1 -2.53 -15.88 -5.72
CA MET A 1 -1.48 -15.29 -4.85
C MET A 1 -1.92 -13.92 -4.38
N SER A 2 -1.62 -13.62 -3.13
CA SER A 2 -1.96 -12.30 -2.56
C SER A 2 -0.92 -11.25 -2.93
N ALA A 3 -1.36 -10.01 -3.14
CA ALA A 3 -0.47 -8.87 -3.34
C ALA A 3 0.29 -8.48 -2.06
N LYS A 4 -0.02 -9.11 -0.94
CA LYS A 4 0.52 -8.73 0.38
C LYS A 4 2.04 -8.69 0.41
N GLY A 5 2.71 -9.71 -0.16
CA GLY A 5 4.17 -9.77 -0.16
C GLY A 5 4.80 -8.63 -0.94
N VAL A 6 4.25 -8.31 -2.11
CA VAL A 6 4.74 -7.22 -2.95
C VAL A 6 4.51 -5.88 -2.25
N ILE A 7 3.32 -5.69 -1.68
CA ILE A 7 2.98 -4.45 -0.98
C ILE A 7 3.91 -4.25 0.22
N ALA A 8 4.10 -5.29 1.04
CA ALA A 8 4.97 -5.22 2.21
C ALA A 8 6.40 -4.88 1.82
N GLN A 9 6.92 -5.51 0.77
CA GLN A 9 8.29 -5.25 0.31
C GLN A 9 8.43 -3.81 -0.19
N LEU A 10 7.48 -3.33 -0.99
CA LEU A 10 7.53 -1.97 -1.50
C LEU A 10 7.38 -0.93 -0.40
N MET A 11 6.56 -1.20 0.62
CA MET A 11 6.45 -0.30 1.78
C MET A 11 7.80 -0.19 2.50
N GLN A 12 8.50 -1.30 2.67
CA GLN A 12 9.83 -1.30 3.26
C GLN A 12 10.83 -0.52 2.42
N ASP A 13 10.79 -0.70 1.09
CA ASP A 13 11.69 -0.01 0.16
C ASP A 13 11.44 1.51 0.19
N VAL A 14 10.18 1.93 0.16
CA VAL A 14 9.82 3.35 0.20
C VAL A 14 10.26 3.96 1.54
N ALA A 15 10.01 3.26 2.65
CA ALA A 15 10.42 3.73 3.97
C ALA A 15 11.94 3.94 4.03
N LYS A 16 12.69 2.97 3.51
CA LYS A 16 14.15 3.05 3.48
C LYS A 16 14.64 4.20 2.62
N ASP A 17 14.07 4.36 1.42
CA ASP A 17 14.49 5.40 0.49
C ASP A 17 14.23 6.81 1.03
N HIS A 18 13.21 6.96 1.86
CA HIS A 18 12.80 8.26 2.42
C HIS A 18 13.16 8.40 3.89
N HIS A 19 13.99 7.50 4.42
CA HIS A 19 14.48 7.53 5.80
C HIS A 19 13.35 7.54 6.83
N LYS A 20 12.30 6.75 6.57
CA LYS A 20 11.16 6.58 7.47
C LYS A 20 11.31 5.30 8.28
N SER A 21 10.78 5.30 9.49
CA SER A 21 10.72 4.10 10.33
C SER A 21 9.36 3.45 10.12
N LEU A 22 9.36 2.25 9.54
CA LEU A 22 8.13 1.53 9.26
C LEU A 22 7.73 0.69 10.47
N ALA A 23 6.48 0.85 10.91
CA ALA A 23 5.93 0.02 11.98
C ALA A 23 5.79 -1.45 11.50
N PRO A 24 5.76 -2.43 12.42
CA PRO A 24 5.54 -3.82 12.02
C PRO A 24 4.26 -3.98 11.22
N LEU A 25 4.36 -4.63 10.06
CA LEU A 25 3.23 -4.80 9.15
C LEU A 25 2.37 -5.97 9.57
N ASN A 26 1.11 -5.72 9.85
CA ASN A 26 0.09 -6.72 10.10
C ASN A 26 -1.24 -6.17 9.59
N ASP A 27 -2.24 -7.05 9.45
CA ASP A 27 -3.52 -6.68 8.85
C ASP A 27 -4.25 -5.57 9.61
N ASN A 28 -4.01 -5.45 10.89
CA ASN A 28 -4.68 -4.47 11.75
C ASN A 28 -3.92 -3.14 11.86
N LEU A 29 -2.73 -3.04 11.28
CA LEU A 29 -1.97 -1.80 11.33
C LEU A 29 -2.70 -0.70 10.59
N VAL A 30 -3.02 0.38 11.30
CA VAL A 30 -3.63 1.56 10.69
C VAL A 30 -2.56 2.28 9.86
N LEU A 31 -2.86 2.55 8.59
CA LEU A 31 -1.86 3.07 7.65
C LEU A 31 -1.27 4.41 8.08
N VAL A 32 -2.06 5.28 8.69
CA VAL A 32 -1.55 6.58 9.18
C VAL A 32 -0.57 6.42 10.33
N ASP A 33 -0.55 5.26 10.98
CA ASP A 33 0.38 4.92 12.07
C ASP A 33 1.57 4.11 11.59
N SER A 34 1.66 3.84 10.28
CA SER A 34 2.73 3.01 9.72
C SER A 34 4.11 3.68 9.71
N GLY A 35 4.13 5.00 9.79
CA GLY A 35 5.37 5.77 9.67
C GLY A 35 5.56 6.40 8.30
N LEU A 36 4.73 6.06 7.33
CA LEU A 36 4.77 6.66 6.00
C LEU A 36 3.83 7.86 5.93
N ASP A 37 4.28 8.93 5.29
CA ASP A 37 3.46 10.12 5.06
C ASP A 37 2.71 10.03 3.72
N SER A 38 1.95 11.07 3.39
CA SER A 38 1.15 11.11 2.17
C SER A 38 2.00 10.99 0.91
N LEU A 39 3.18 11.62 0.91
CA LEU A 39 4.10 11.53 -0.23
C LEU A 39 4.59 10.09 -0.42
N CYS A 40 4.95 9.44 0.67
CA CYS A 40 5.41 8.05 0.62
C CYS A 40 4.31 7.12 0.09
N PHE A 41 3.05 7.34 0.49
CA PHE A 41 1.94 6.55 -0.04
C PHE A 41 1.70 6.81 -1.52
N ALA A 42 1.85 8.05 -1.99
CA ALA A 42 1.73 8.35 -3.42
C ALA A 42 2.79 7.61 -4.22
N ILE A 43 4.03 7.59 -3.74
CA ILE A 43 5.13 6.85 -4.38
C ILE A 43 4.85 5.35 -4.35
N LEU A 44 4.37 4.84 -3.22
CA LEU A 44 4.04 3.43 -3.07
C LEU A 44 2.98 3.00 -4.08
N VAL A 45 1.91 3.78 -4.24
CA VAL A 45 0.84 3.48 -5.19
C VAL A 45 1.38 3.47 -6.62
N ALA A 46 2.24 4.43 -6.97
CA ALA A 46 2.86 4.47 -8.29
C ALA A 46 3.72 3.23 -8.56
N ARG A 47 4.52 2.82 -7.58
CA ARG A 47 5.35 1.61 -7.71
C ARG A 47 4.51 0.34 -7.81
N LEU A 48 3.39 0.28 -7.08
CA LEU A 48 2.47 -0.86 -7.14
C LEU A 48 1.80 -0.95 -8.52
N GLU A 49 1.44 0.18 -9.11
CA GLU A 49 0.91 0.19 -10.47
C GLU A 49 1.93 -0.41 -11.45
N ASP A 50 3.20 -0.01 -11.35
CA ASP A 50 4.25 -0.57 -12.20
C ASP A 50 4.45 -2.06 -11.98
N GLN A 51 4.43 -2.51 -10.73
CA GLN A 51 4.71 -3.90 -10.38
C GLN A 51 3.54 -4.83 -10.69
N LEU A 52 2.33 -4.40 -10.38
CA LEU A 52 1.13 -5.26 -10.46
C LEU A 52 0.29 -4.98 -11.70
N GLY A 53 0.51 -3.84 -12.35
CA GLY A 53 -0.25 -3.46 -13.53
C GLY A 53 -1.70 -3.07 -13.23
N VAL A 54 -2.03 -2.80 -11.97
CA VAL A 54 -3.39 -2.42 -11.56
C VAL A 54 -3.36 -1.14 -10.74
N ASP A 55 -4.41 -0.33 -10.88
CA ASP A 55 -4.61 0.86 -10.06
C ASP A 55 -6.06 0.84 -9.54
N PRO A 56 -6.28 0.29 -8.34
CA PRO A 56 -7.63 0.15 -7.81
C PRO A 56 -8.32 1.49 -7.53
N PHE A 57 -7.57 2.58 -7.45
CA PHE A 57 -8.15 3.90 -7.17
C PHE A 57 -8.75 4.57 -8.41
N THR A 58 -8.44 4.06 -9.61
CA THR A 58 -8.96 4.63 -10.86
C THR A 58 -9.97 3.74 -11.56
N VAL A 59 -10.10 2.45 -11.18
CA VAL A 59 -11.01 1.52 -11.86
C VAL A 59 -12.43 1.56 -11.31
N SER A 60 -12.67 2.22 -10.18
CA SER A 60 -14.00 2.32 -9.59
C SER A 60 -14.14 3.65 -8.86
N ASP A 61 -15.25 4.32 -9.07
CA ASP A 61 -15.57 5.57 -8.35
C ASP A 61 -16.00 5.31 -6.90
N ASP A 62 -16.32 4.06 -6.57
CA ASP A 62 -16.81 3.66 -5.25
C ASP A 62 -15.72 3.16 -4.33
N VAL A 63 -14.46 3.21 -4.74
CA VAL A 63 -13.35 2.76 -3.91
C VAL A 63 -13.16 3.69 -2.72
N GLN A 64 -13.30 3.12 -1.51
CA GLN A 64 -13.01 3.85 -0.29
C GLN A 64 -11.53 3.77 0.03
N PHE A 65 -10.99 4.86 0.59
CA PHE A 65 -9.59 4.87 0.98
C PHE A 65 -9.35 3.83 2.10
N PRO A 66 -8.35 2.96 1.95
CA PRO A 66 -8.09 1.93 2.96
C PRO A 66 -7.61 2.54 4.27
N VAL A 67 -8.05 1.97 5.39
CA VAL A 67 -7.67 2.42 6.73
C VAL A 67 -6.52 1.59 7.28
N THR A 68 -6.58 0.26 7.10
CA THR A 68 -5.58 -0.65 7.63
C THR A 68 -4.75 -1.25 6.50
N PHE A 69 -3.60 -1.84 6.86
CA PHE A 69 -2.77 -2.59 5.93
C PHE A 69 -3.56 -3.72 5.27
N GLY A 70 -4.37 -4.45 6.03
CA GLY A 70 -5.22 -5.50 5.51
C GLY A 70 -6.22 -4.98 4.48
N ASP A 71 -6.84 -3.83 4.73
CA ASP A 71 -7.73 -3.17 3.78
C ASP A 71 -7.00 -2.84 2.48
N PHE A 72 -5.78 -2.33 2.59
CA PHE A 72 -4.95 -1.95 1.46
C PHE A 72 -4.61 -3.18 0.60
N VAL A 73 -4.21 -4.26 1.24
CA VAL A 73 -3.92 -5.53 0.55
C VAL A 73 -5.15 -6.05 -0.18
N ARG A 74 -6.31 -6.07 0.48
CA ARG A 74 -7.55 -6.56 -0.13
C ARG A 74 -7.96 -5.73 -1.34
N LEU A 75 -7.72 -4.44 -1.29
CA LEU A 75 -8.04 -3.54 -2.39
C LEU A 75 -7.29 -3.97 -3.66
N TYR A 76 -6.01 -4.31 -3.54
CA TYR A 76 -5.22 -4.77 -4.68
C TYR A 76 -5.55 -6.20 -5.08
N ASP A 77 -5.81 -7.08 -4.13
CA ASP A 77 -6.20 -8.46 -4.43
C ASP A 77 -7.52 -8.50 -5.19
N ASN A 78 -8.46 -7.62 -4.86
CA ASN A 78 -9.76 -7.56 -5.54
C ASN A 78 -9.68 -6.90 -6.91
N ALA A 79 -8.67 -6.08 -7.18
CA ALA A 79 -8.48 -5.41 -8.45
C ALA A 79 -7.74 -6.27 -9.47
N ALA A 80 -7.06 -7.29 -9.01
CA ALA A 80 -6.24 -8.15 -9.86
C ALA A 80 -7.05 -9.19 -10.62
#